data_4633a2a4b989d1ec6680dae6b60fdcd2
#
_entry.id   4633a2a4b989d1ec6680dae6b60fdcd2
#
_cell.length_a   1.000
_cell.length_b   1.000
_cell.length_c   1.000
_cell.angle_alpha   90.00
_cell.angle_beta   90.00
_cell.angle_gamma   90.00
#
_symmetry.space_group_name_H-M   'P 1'
#
loop_
_entity.id
_entity.type
_entity.pdbx_description
1 polymer ?
#
loop_
_entity_poly.entity_id
_entity_poly.type
_entity_poly.pdbx_seq_one_letter_code
_entity_poly.pdbx_strand_id
1 'polypeptide(L)'
;DREALVDFLKALKARSGCEIYLEPGEAVALDAGILVGEILDVFDNGMPVGITDISATCHMPDVIEAPYRPAMLHERSDGPAIRLGGPSCLAGDIIGDYVLPDEPHIGQRIAFLDQAHYSMVKTNTFNGVPLPSIWLWNSENDMLRCVKSFDWTAFRDRLS
;
A
#
# COMPACT_ATOMS: atom_id res chain seq x y z
N ASP A 1 -1.11 -6.67 -21.78
CA ASP A 1 -1.63 -7.81 -22.58
C ASP A 1 -0.65 -8.99 -22.49
N ARG A 2 -1.13 -10.11 -21.91
CA ARG A 2 -0.32 -11.32 -21.67
C ARG A 2 0.12 -12.00 -22.99
N GLU A 3 -0.74 -12.03 -23.99
CA GLU A 3 -0.45 -12.68 -25.29
C GLU A 3 0.64 -11.89 -26.02
N ALA A 4 0.52 -10.57 -26.06
CA ALA A 4 1.54 -9.70 -26.68
C ALA A 4 2.91 -9.85 -26.02
N LEU A 5 2.97 -9.99 -24.67
CA LEU A 5 4.21 -10.25 -23.95
C LEU A 5 4.81 -11.61 -24.36
N VAL A 6 3.99 -12.67 -24.42
CA VAL A 6 4.44 -14.01 -24.80
C VAL A 6 5.01 -14.01 -26.23
N ASP A 7 4.34 -13.35 -27.16
CA ASP A 7 4.80 -13.27 -28.56
C ASP A 7 6.08 -12.44 -28.69
N PHE A 8 6.18 -11.34 -27.96
CA PHE A 8 7.42 -10.56 -27.87
C PHE A 8 8.59 -11.41 -27.35
N LEU A 9 8.39 -12.17 -26.28
CA LEU A 9 9.44 -13.02 -25.69
C LEU A 9 9.88 -14.15 -26.64
N LYS A 10 8.93 -14.78 -27.34
CA LYS A 10 9.24 -15.78 -28.38
C LYS A 10 10.08 -15.17 -29.50
N ALA A 11 9.69 -14.01 -30.01
CA ALA A 11 10.44 -13.30 -31.06
C ALA A 11 11.82 -12.88 -30.56
N LEU A 12 11.95 -12.40 -29.33
CA LEU A 12 13.23 -12.02 -28.74
C LEU A 12 14.15 -13.22 -28.58
N LYS A 13 13.66 -14.38 -28.09
CA LYS A 13 14.42 -15.62 -27.98
C LYS A 13 14.90 -16.10 -29.36
N ALA A 14 14.01 -16.10 -30.36
CA ALA A 14 14.35 -16.53 -31.72
C ALA A 14 15.43 -15.65 -32.37
N ARG A 15 15.41 -14.34 -32.09
CA ARG A 15 16.35 -13.37 -32.64
C ARG A 15 17.71 -13.39 -31.93
N SER A 16 17.72 -13.53 -30.62
CA SER A 16 18.93 -13.45 -29.79
C SER A 16 19.66 -14.78 -29.64
N GLY A 17 18.94 -15.90 -29.72
CA GLY A 17 19.45 -17.23 -29.40
C GLY A 17 19.67 -17.45 -27.89
N CYS A 18 19.34 -16.48 -27.04
CA CYS A 18 19.51 -16.54 -25.60
C CYS A 18 18.33 -17.21 -24.89
N GLU A 19 18.59 -17.86 -23.76
CA GLU A 19 17.53 -18.21 -22.81
C GLU A 19 17.05 -16.93 -22.10
N ILE A 20 15.74 -16.83 -21.88
CA ILE A 20 15.11 -15.66 -21.28
C ILE A 20 14.52 -16.09 -19.94
N TYR A 21 14.90 -15.41 -18.88
CA TYR A 21 14.36 -15.56 -17.52
C TYR A 21 13.63 -14.30 -17.14
N LEU A 22 12.50 -14.44 -16.43
CA LEU A 22 11.69 -13.34 -15.93
C LEU A 22 11.50 -13.51 -14.41
N GLU A 23 11.39 -12.38 -13.72
CA GLU A 23 11.08 -12.31 -12.29
C GLU A 23 9.79 -11.50 -12.07
N PRO A 24 8.62 -12.02 -12.46
CA PRO A 24 7.37 -11.24 -12.52
C PRO A 24 6.64 -11.17 -11.16
N GLY A 25 7.33 -10.85 -10.07
CA GLY A 25 6.77 -10.83 -8.72
C GLY A 25 5.49 -10.01 -8.61
N GLU A 26 5.55 -8.73 -8.93
CA GLU A 26 4.39 -7.83 -8.93
C GLU A 26 3.29 -8.28 -9.90
N ALA A 27 3.66 -8.70 -11.10
CA ALA A 27 2.69 -9.15 -12.11
C ALA A 27 1.93 -10.43 -11.68
N VAL A 28 2.47 -11.23 -10.76
CA VAL A 28 1.78 -12.39 -10.17
C VAL A 28 0.83 -11.99 -9.05
N ALA A 29 1.21 -10.97 -8.26
CA ALA A 29 0.48 -10.51 -7.09
C ALA A 29 -0.39 -9.25 -7.36
N LEU A 30 -0.45 -8.79 -8.61
CA LEU A 30 -1.25 -7.63 -9.01
C LEU A 30 -2.72 -7.82 -8.62
N ASP A 31 -3.33 -6.78 -8.07
CA ASP A 31 -4.73 -6.76 -7.60
C ASP A 31 -5.07 -7.83 -6.53
N ALA A 32 -4.06 -8.46 -5.92
CA ALA A 32 -4.28 -9.52 -4.95
C ALA A 32 -4.61 -9.02 -3.53
N GLY A 33 -4.41 -7.74 -3.24
CA GLY A 33 -4.75 -7.20 -1.92
C GLY A 33 -4.72 -5.69 -1.82
N ILE A 34 -5.39 -5.21 -0.78
CA ILE A 34 -5.49 -3.79 -0.44
C ILE A 34 -4.99 -3.56 0.99
N LEU A 35 -4.48 -2.37 1.25
CA LEU A 35 -4.15 -1.91 2.61
C LEU A 35 -5.24 -0.95 3.09
N VAL A 36 -5.91 -1.33 4.17
CA VAL A 36 -7.01 -0.55 4.75
C VAL A 36 -6.56 0.08 6.05
N GLY A 37 -6.84 1.35 6.21
CA GLY A 37 -6.62 2.10 7.44
C GLY A 37 -7.68 3.16 7.68
N GLU A 38 -7.41 4.04 8.64
CA GLU A 38 -8.31 5.14 8.98
C GLU A 38 -7.57 6.45 9.23
N ILE A 39 -8.28 7.55 9.07
CA ILE A 39 -7.81 8.89 9.41
C ILE A 39 -7.93 9.08 10.92
N LEU A 40 -6.81 9.39 11.58
CA LEU A 40 -6.71 9.60 13.01
C LEU A 40 -6.87 11.07 13.42
N ASP A 41 -6.46 11.99 12.53
CA ASP A 41 -6.54 13.42 12.76
C ASP A 41 -6.67 14.18 11.45
N VAL A 42 -7.33 15.34 11.46
CA VAL A 42 -7.48 16.26 10.32
C VAL A 42 -7.23 17.68 10.78
N PHE A 43 -6.33 18.38 10.12
CA PHE A 43 -6.02 19.78 10.41
C PHE A 43 -5.55 20.53 9.15
N ASP A 44 -5.42 21.84 9.25
CA ASP A 44 -4.88 22.70 8.19
C ASP A 44 -3.43 23.12 8.54
N ASN A 45 -2.55 22.96 7.56
CA ASN A 45 -1.18 23.44 7.64
C ASN A 45 -0.78 24.11 6.30
N GLY A 46 -1.56 25.13 5.92
CA GLY A 46 -1.46 25.76 4.60
C GLY A 46 -2.14 24.94 3.48
N MET A 47 -2.53 23.71 3.79
CA MET A 47 -3.38 22.81 3.04
C MET A 47 -4.01 21.80 3.98
N PRO A 48 -5.13 21.16 3.63
CA PRO A 48 -5.69 20.09 4.44
C PRO A 48 -4.71 18.92 4.60
N VAL A 49 -4.52 18.44 5.82
CA VAL A 49 -3.66 17.30 6.16
C VAL A 49 -4.44 16.29 6.98
N GLY A 50 -4.35 15.03 6.62
CA GLY A 50 -4.90 13.90 7.37
C GLY A 50 -3.77 12.99 7.86
N ILE A 51 -3.68 12.76 9.16
CA ILE A 51 -2.81 11.73 9.74
C ILE A 51 -3.57 10.44 9.79
N THR A 52 -2.95 9.37 9.31
CA THR A 52 -3.57 8.05 9.22
C THR A 52 -2.86 7.06 10.14
N ASP A 53 -3.48 5.91 10.41
CA ASP A 53 -2.82 4.76 11.04
C ASP A 53 -1.93 3.98 10.05
N ILE A 54 -1.96 4.35 8.77
CA ILE A 54 -1.05 3.86 7.74
C ILE A 54 0.17 4.78 7.64
N SER A 55 1.35 4.18 7.52
CA SER A 55 2.63 4.88 7.34
C SER A 55 3.25 4.49 6.00
N ALA A 56 3.68 5.47 5.21
CA ALA A 56 4.50 5.19 4.04
C ALA A 56 5.80 4.50 4.44
N THR A 57 6.46 4.99 5.50
CA THR A 57 7.72 4.43 6.03
C THR A 57 7.58 2.98 6.48
N CYS A 58 6.49 2.64 7.18
CA CYS A 58 6.34 1.34 7.84
C CYS A 58 5.56 0.32 7.01
N HIS A 59 4.61 0.76 6.19
CA HIS A 59 3.68 -0.12 5.51
C HIS A 59 3.82 -0.11 3.99
N MET A 60 4.37 0.97 3.41
CA MET A 60 4.55 1.14 1.97
C MET A 60 5.89 1.83 1.66
N PRO A 61 7.05 1.26 2.08
CA PRO A 61 8.34 1.94 1.99
C PRO A 61 8.75 2.31 0.56
N ASP A 62 8.26 1.61 -0.45
CA ASP A 62 8.51 1.94 -1.85
C ASP A 62 7.93 3.30 -2.27
N VAL A 63 6.93 3.82 -1.57
CA VAL A 63 6.43 5.20 -1.76
C VAL A 63 7.57 6.22 -1.56
N ILE A 64 8.52 5.91 -0.68
CA ILE A 64 9.68 6.77 -0.37
C ILE A 64 10.92 6.34 -1.15
N GLU A 65 11.21 5.04 -1.25
CA GLU A 65 12.43 4.48 -1.84
C GLU A 65 12.44 4.57 -3.39
N ALA A 66 11.30 4.29 -4.00
CA ALA A 66 11.10 4.35 -5.46
C ALA A 66 9.82 5.15 -5.75
N PRO A 67 9.84 6.47 -5.55
CA PRO A 67 8.64 7.28 -5.37
C PRO A 67 7.52 7.00 -6.36
N TYR A 68 6.41 6.53 -5.86
CA TYR A 68 5.14 6.42 -6.56
C TYR A 68 4.00 6.83 -5.62
N ARG A 69 2.85 7.12 -6.19
CA ARG A 69 1.65 7.44 -5.44
C ARG A 69 0.70 6.23 -5.51
N PRO A 70 0.45 5.52 -4.39
CA PRO A 70 -0.49 4.41 -4.38
C PRO A 70 -1.88 4.83 -4.87
N ALA A 71 -2.53 4.01 -5.68
CA ALA A 71 -3.92 4.25 -6.05
C ALA A 71 -4.83 4.02 -4.84
N MET A 72 -5.83 4.88 -4.66
CA MET A 72 -6.79 4.79 -3.55
C MET A 72 -8.16 4.36 -4.08
N LEU A 73 -8.80 3.47 -3.35
CA LEU A 73 -10.16 3.03 -3.65
C LEU A 73 -11.15 4.21 -3.50
N HIS A 74 -12.02 4.38 -4.48
CA HIS A 74 -13.03 5.45 -4.53
C HIS A 74 -12.47 6.89 -4.52
N GLU A 75 -11.22 7.08 -4.90
CA GLU A 75 -10.69 8.42 -5.09
C GLU A 75 -11.49 9.16 -6.17
N ARG A 76 -11.84 10.40 -5.91
CA ARG A 76 -12.53 11.27 -6.90
C ARG A 76 -11.51 11.88 -7.85
N SER A 77 -11.97 12.15 -9.07
CA SER A 77 -11.17 12.82 -10.10
C SER A 77 -11.08 14.34 -9.91
N ASP A 78 -11.96 14.94 -9.10
CA ASP A 78 -12.07 16.37 -8.88
C ASP A 78 -12.47 16.69 -7.44
N GLY A 79 -12.03 17.85 -6.96
CA GLY A 79 -12.34 18.35 -5.62
C GLY A 79 -11.09 18.81 -4.86
N PRO A 80 -11.26 19.26 -3.61
CA PRO A 80 -10.14 19.65 -2.76
C PRO A 80 -9.32 18.40 -2.35
N ALA A 81 -8.01 18.49 -2.55
CA ALA A 81 -7.11 17.43 -2.14
C ALA A 81 -6.73 17.60 -0.66
N ILE A 82 -6.56 16.46 0.02
CA ILE A 82 -5.98 16.36 1.35
C ILE A 82 -4.65 15.59 1.26
N ARG A 83 -3.63 16.05 1.96
CA ARG A 83 -2.37 15.32 2.13
C ARG A 83 -2.51 14.27 3.21
N LEU A 84 -2.25 13.01 2.86
CA LEU A 84 -2.24 11.91 3.81
C LEU A 84 -0.82 11.61 4.25
N GLY A 85 -0.62 11.53 5.56
CA GLY A 85 0.65 11.20 6.20
C GLY A 85 0.49 10.15 7.28
N GLY A 86 1.60 9.49 7.63
CA GLY A 86 1.65 8.46 8.65
C GLY A 86 2.08 8.95 10.02
N PRO A 87 2.01 8.10 11.05
CA PRO A 87 2.28 8.47 12.45
C PRO A 87 3.73 8.22 12.87
N SER A 88 4.65 7.90 11.96
CA SER A 88 5.99 7.42 12.32
C SER A 88 6.96 8.48 12.82
N CYS A 89 6.58 9.76 12.85
CA CYS A 89 7.44 10.91 13.14
C CYS A 89 8.58 11.16 12.13
N LEU A 90 8.71 10.38 11.08
CA LEU A 90 9.62 10.67 10.00
C LEU A 90 9.07 11.85 9.19
N ALA A 91 9.86 12.88 8.95
CA ALA A 91 9.41 14.07 8.20
C ALA A 91 8.94 13.75 6.77
N GLY A 92 9.41 12.65 6.18
CA GLY A 92 9.01 12.15 4.86
C GLY A 92 7.92 11.09 4.89
N ASP A 93 7.23 10.85 6.01
CA ASP A 93 6.15 9.86 6.12
C ASP A 93 4.85 10.40 5.49
N ILE A 94 4.94 10.70 4.20
CA ILE A 94 3.85 11.24 3.39
C ILE A 94 3.46 10.19 2.35
N ILE A 95 2.17 9.83 2.33
CA ILE A 95 1.64 8.85 1.38
C ILE A 95 1.34 9.53 0.04
N GLY A 96 0.72 10.69 0.08
CA GLY A 96 0.38 11.48 -1.10
C GLY A 96 -0.78 12.42 -0.88
N ASP A 97 -1.17 13.12 -1.94
CA ASP A 97 -2.32 14.02 -1.95
C ASP A 97 -3.49 13.33 -2.66
N TYR A 98 -4.68 13.30 -2.04
CA TYR A 98 -5.86 12.55 -2.50
C TYR A 98 -7.13 13.37 -2.43
N VAL A 99 -8.05 13.14 -3.35
CA VAL A 99 -9.39 13.67 -3.29
C VAL A 99 -10.33 12.58 -2.75
N LEU A 100 -10.69 12.72 -1.48
CA LEU A 100 -11.52 11.72 -0.81
C LEU A 100 -12.97 11.71 -1.35
N PRO A 101 -13.69 10.58 -1.25
CA PRO A 101 -15.09 10.51 -1.69
C PRO A 101 -16.00 11.42 -0.88
N ASP A 102 -15.70 11.59 0.41
CA ASP A 102 -16.45 12.42 1.36
C ASP A 102 -15.55 13.48 1.99
N GLU A 103 -16.15 14.41 2.75
CA GLU A 103 -15.40 15.39 3.53
C GLU A 103 -14.48 14.66 4.54
N PRO A 104 -13.19 15.01 4.60
CA PRO A 104 -12.25 14.38 5.51
C PRO A 104 -12.67 14.47 6.97
N HIS A 105 -12.67 13.33 7.69
CA HIS A 105 -13.00 13.28 9.10
C HIS A 105 -12.29 12.15 9.83
N ILE A 106 -12.15 12.31 11.15
CA ILE A 106 -11.54 11.28 12.01
C ILE A 106 -12.39 10.01 11.98
N GLY A 107 -11.73 8.86 11.85
CA GLY A 107 -12.37 7.54 11.73
C GLY A 107 -12.78 7.17 10.30
N GLN A 108 -12.59 8.07 9.33
CA GLN A 108 -12.87 7.75 7.92
C GLN A 108 -11.93 6.64 7.44
N ARG A 109 -12.53 5.59 6.87
CA ARG A 109 -11.77 4.48 6.29
C ARG A 109 -11.23 4.86 4.93
N ILE A 110 -9.98 4.50 4.69
CA ILE A 110 -9.27 4.65 3.43
C ILE A 110 -8.66 3.31 3.02
N ALA A 111 -8.54 3.07 1.74
CA ALA A 111 -7.95 1.83 1.24
C ALA A 111 -7.05 2.11 0.04
N PHE A 112 -5.80 1.66 0.12
CA PHE A 112 -4.85 1.71 -0.98
C PHE A 112 -4.85 0.39 -1.74
N LEU A 113 -4.90 0.48 -3.06
CA LEU A 113 -4.97 -0.65 -3.96
C LEU A 113 -3.58 -1.27 -4.17
N ASP A 114 -3.58 -2.52 -4.57
CA ASP A 114 -2.38 -3.25 -5.01
C ASP A 114 -1.27 -3.32 -3.98
N GLN A 115 -1.62 -3.70 -2.74
CA GLN A 115 -0.71 -3.71 -1.60
C GLN A 115 -0.33 -5.13 -1.10
N ALA A 116 -0.46 -6.17 -1.95
CA ALA A 116 -0.18 -7.56 -1.55
C ALA A 116 1.23 -8.07 -1.88
N HIS A 117 2.09 -7.25 -2.49
CA HIS A 117 3.46 -7.63 -2.89
C HIS A 117 4.52 -7.01 -1.96
N TYR A 118 5.39 -6.12 -2.44
CA TYR A 118 6.46 -5.52 -1.64
C TYR A 118 5.97 -4.76 -0.41
N SER A 119 4.83 -4.12 -0.49
CA SER A 119 4.22 -3.44 0.66
C SER A 119 4.03 -4.38 1.85
N MET A 120 3.56 -5.62 1.62
CA MET A 120 3.42 -6.61 2.70
C MET A 120 4.76 -7.10 3.26
N VAL A 121 5.74 -7.42 2.41
CA VAL A 121 6.97 -8.08 2.84
C VAL A 121 8.03 -7.12 3.34
N LYS A 122 7.96 -5.83 2.98
CA LYS A 122 8.85 -4.77 3.44
C LYS A 122 8.35 -4.05 4.69
N THR A 123 7.20 -4.42 5.24
CA THR A 123 6.67 -3.77 6.45
C THR A 123 7.68 -3.80 7.59
N ASN A 124 7.68 -2.76 8.39
CA ASN A 124 8.55 -2.64 9.55
C ASN A 124 7.82 -1.93 10.70
N THR A 125 8.44 -1.92 11.87
CA THR A 125 7.89 -1.37 13.11
C THR A 125 8.64 -0.12 13.58
N PHE A 126 9.19 0.66 12.66
CA PHE A 126 9.92 1.87 13.01
C PHE A 126 9.10 2.78 13.95
N ASN A 127 9.73 3.29 15.00
CA ASN A 127 9.12 4.08 16.06
C ASN A 127 7.89 3.44 16.75
N GLY A 128 7.76 2.11 16.69
CA GLY A 128 6.65 1.39 17.31
C GLY A 128 5.34 1.43 16.54
N VAL A 129 5.36 1.86 15.27
CA VAL A 129 4.16 1.79 14.41
C VAL A 129 3.73 0.32 14.27
N PRO A 130 2.46 -0.02 14.57
CA PRO A 130 1.98 -1.39 14.54
C PRO A 130 2.00 -1.98 13.12
N LEU A 131 2.26 -3.28 13.00
CA LEU A 131 2.09 -3.98 11.73
C LEU A 131 0.61 -4.20 11.41
N PRO A 132 0.17 -4.03 10.16
CA PRO A 132 -1.18 -4.34 9.74
C PRO A 132 -1.51 -5.83 9.92
N SER A 133 -2.69 -6.15 10.42
CA SER A 133 -3.16 -7.53 10.44
C SER A 133 -3.46 -8.03 9.02
N ILE A 134 -3.31 -9.33 8.82
CA ILE A 134 -3.50 -9.97 7.52
C ILE A 134 -4.83 -10.73 7.52
N TRP A 135 -5.66 -10.42 6.53
CA TRP A 135 -6.97 -11.00 6.37
C TRP A 135 -7.14 -11.58 4.97
N LEU A 136 -7.88 -12.66 4.87
CA LEU A 136 -8.35 -13.21 3.59
C LEU A 136 -9.84 -12.94 3.45
N TRP A 137 -10.19 -12.35 2.31
CA TRP A 137 -11.57 -12.17 1.91
C TRP A 137 -11.93 -13.18 0.83
N ASN A 138 -13.07 -13.85 1.02
CA ASN A 138 -13.64 -14.75 0.03
C ASN A 138 -14.87 -14.08 -0.60
N SER A 139 -14.76 -13.74 -1.88
CA SER A 139 -15.81 -13.05 -2.63
C SER A 139 -17.04 -13.89 -2.92
N GLU A 140 -16.95 -15.23 -2.83
CA GLU A 140 -18.09 -16.12 -3.09
C GLU A 140 -19.12 -16.12 -1.95
N ASN A 141 -18.65 -15.92 -0.72
CA ASN A 141 -19.50 -15.99 0.47
C ASN A 141 -19.36 -14.78 1.39
N ASP A 142 -18.64 -13.76 0.96
CA ASP A 142 -18.38 -12.51 1.68
C ASP A 142 -17.76 -12.72 3.08
N MET A 143 -16.96 -13.76 3.23
CA MET A 143 -16.32 -14.10 4.50
C MET A 143 -14.93 -13.48 4.61
N LEU A 144 -14.71 -12.82 5.73
CA LEU A 144 -13.38 -12.35 6.16
C LEU A 144 -12.80 -13.30 7.21
N ARG A 145 -11.57 -13.75 6.98
CA ARG A 145 -10.83 -14.58 7.93
C ARG A 145 -9.50 -13.93 8.27
N CYS A 146 -9.27 -13.64 9.56
CA CYS A 146 -7.97 -13.22 10.04
C CYS A 146 -6.96 -14.37 9.90
N VAL A 147 -5.89 -14.11 9.17
CA VAL A 147 -4.76 -15.05 9.00
C VAL A 147 -3.71 -14.81 10.08
N LYS A 148 -3.42 -13.52 10.32
CA LYS A 148 -2.43 -13.11 11.30
C LYS A 148 -2.76 -11.74 11.87
N SER A 149 -2.62 -11.60 13.17
CA SER A 149 -2.62 -10.32 13.87
C SER A 149 -1.27 -10.09 14.53
N PHE A 150 -0.93 -8.84 14.74
CA PHE A 150 0.29 -8.42 15.40
C PHE A 150 -0.08 -7.50 16.56
N ASP A 151 0.66 -7.60 17.65
CA ASP A 151 0.56 -6.72 18.80
C ASP A 151 1.92 -6.05 19.07
N TRP A 152 2.03 -5.33 20.17
CA TRP A 152 3.25 -4.63 20.56
C TRP A 152 4.47 -5.53 20.73
N THR A 153 4.29 -6.84 20.92
CA THR A 153 5.40 -7.79 21.03
C THR A 153 6.19 -7.90 19.72
N ALA A 154 5.54 -7.68 18.57
CA ALA A 154 6.22 -7.66 17.28
C ALA A 154 7.31 -6.57 17.20
N PHE A 155 7.11 -5.44 17.89
CA PHE A 155 8.15 -4.41 18.04
C PHE A 155 9.18 -4.78 19.10
N ARG A 156 8.73 -5.18 20.30
CA ARG A 156 9.61 -5.52 21.41
C ARG A 156 10.58 -6.64 21.05
N ASP A 157 10.09 -7.76 20.52
CA ASP A 157 10.88 -8.96 20.28
C ASP A 157 11.92 -8.80 19.16
N ARG A 158 11.81 -7.72 18.40
CA ARG A 158 12.83 -7.32 17.43
C ARG A 158 14.02 -6.62 18.10
N LEU A 159 13.82 -6.00 19.24
CA LEU A 159 14.83 -5.17 19.93
C LEU A 159 15.61 -5.94 21.01
N SER A 160 15.15 -7.13 21.38
CA SER A 160 15.72 -7.94 22.47
C SER A 160 16.39 -9.22 21.98
#